data_53fa5a5a9de32425190ede516bb86b6a
#
_entry.id   53fa5a5a9de32425190ede516bb86b6a
#
_cell.length_a   1.000
_cell.length_b   1.000
_cell.length_c   1.000
_cell.angle_alpha   90.00
_cell.angle_beta   90.00
_cell.angle_gamma   90.00
#
_symmetry.space_group_name_H-M   'P 1'
#
loop_
_entity.id
_entity.type
_entity.pdbx_description
1 polymer ?
#
loop_
_entity_poly.entity_id
_entity_poly.type
_entity_poly.pdbx_seq_one_letter_code
_entity_poly.pdbx_strand_id
1 'polypeptide(L)'
;MKAYVLHGIGDYRYEEAEVPSVESGTVLVRVKAAGICGSDIPRAYRTGAYSHPLIIGHEFAGEVVKVGEGVNNGWLHKRVGIFPLIPCMKCPQCQKKQYEMCSNYNYLGSRTNGAFAEYVRVPEWNLIELPELVTMEQAAMLEPMAVAVHAIRRVQPHSEEQIAVCGLGTIGLFVVMFLLEMGCQNVYAAGNKDFQKSMAENIGIKKENFCDIRDQDFSNWLLNRTGGAGADVFFDCVGKNEVIKQGILGLAPKGKMMLVGNPASDIELEKNLYWKILR
;
A
#
# COMPACT_ATOMS: atom_id res chain seq x y z
N MET A 1 10.68 8.50 25.42
CA MET A 1 10.06 7.31 24.81
C MET A 1 11.09 6.53 24.02
N LYS A 2 10.89 5.22 23.89
CA LYS A 2 11.71 4.43 22.98
C LYS A 2 11.25 4.64 21.52
N ALA A 3 12.23 4.76 20.61
CA ALA A 3 11.98 4.93 19.19
C ALA A 3 13.11 4.32 18.34
N TYR A 4 12.77 3.96 17.12
CA TYR A 4 13.75 3.68 16.08
C TYR A 4 13.94 4.95 15.24
N VAL A 5 15.10 5.57 15.35
CA VAL A 5 15.44 6.85 14.72
C VAL A 5 16.40 6.63 13.56
N LEU A 6 16.04 7.09 12.39
CA LEU A 6 16.89 7.08 11.21
C LEU A 6 17.71 8.39 11.16
N HIS A 7 19.00 8.30 11.49
CA HIS A 7 19.92 9.43 11.49
C HIS A 7 20.57 9.68 10.12
N GLY A 8 20.57 8.68 9.27
CA GLY A 8 21.13 8.70 7.92
C GLY A 8 20.98 7.35 7.24
N ILE A 9 21.40 7.24 5.98
CA ILE A 9 21.35 5.96 5.25
C ILE A 9 22.20 4.92 5.99
N GLY A 10 21.57 3.81 6.41
CA GLY A 10 22.21 2.74 7.16
C GLY A 10 22.43 3.04 8.66
N ASP A 11 22.13 4.25 9.11
CA ASP A 11 22.24 4.63 10.53
C ASP A 11 20.85 4.68 11.18
N TYR A 12 20.35 3.52 11.59
CA TYR A 12 19.03 3.32 12.16
C TYR A 12 19.15 2.77 13.58
N ARG A 13 18.83 3.61 14.57
CA ARG A 13 19.13 3.37 15.99
C ARG A 13 17.85 3.20 16.81
N TYR A 14 17.87 2.22 17.73
CA TYR A 14 16.89 2.12 18.80
C TYR A 14 17.38 2.90 20.01
N GLU A 15 16.74 4.02 20.30
CA GLU A 15 17.23 4.97 21.31
C GLU A 15 16.08 5.66 22.07
N GLU A 16 16.44 6.44 23.07
CA GLU A 16 15.51 7.35 23.75
C GLU A 16 15.28 8.60 22.88
N ALA A 17 14.02 8.89 22.60
CA ALA A 17 13.58 10.10 21.95
C ALA A 17 12.61 10.87 22.86
N GLU A 18 12.47 12.17 22.61
CA GLU A 18 11.51 13.00 23.31
C GLU A 18 10.07 12.59 22.94
N VAL A 19 9.16 12.54 23.94
CA VAL A 19 7.74 12.34 23.68
C VAL A 19 7.19 13.60 22.99
N PRO A 20 6.55 13.50 21.82
CA PRO A 20 6.05 14.67 21.12
C PRO A 20 5.05 15.46 21.96
N SER A 21 5.24 16.78 22.03
CA SER A 21 4.24 17.68 22.60
C SER A 21 3.01 17.73 21.69
N VAL A 22 1.82 17.86 22.30
CA VAL A 22 0.56 18.02 21.55
C VAL A 22 0.39 19.49 21.21
N GLU A 23 0.09 19.77 19.94
CA GLU A 23 -0.19 21.11 19.42
C GLU A 23 -1.70 21.29 19.15
N SER A 24 -2.13 22.52 18.87
CA SER A 24 -3.51 22.79 18.45
C SER A 24 -3.88 21.94 17.22
N GLY A 25 -5.08 21.33 17.23
CA GLY A 25 -5.56 20.47 16.16
C GLY A 25 -4.91 19.08 16.08
N THR A 26 -4.08 18.69 17.07
CA THR A 26 -3.40 17.39 17.07
C THR A 26 -3.71 16.57 18.33
N VAL A 27 -3.46 15.28 18.25
CA VAL A 27 -3.54 14.35 19.38
C VAL A 27 -2.19 13.63 19.56
N LEU A 28 -1.98 13.05 20.74
CA LEU A 28 -0.91 12.09 20.99
C LEU A 28 -1.51 10.67 20.95
N VAL A 29 -1.02 9.86 20.04
CA VAL A 29 -1.39 8.46 19.89
C VAL A 29 -0.31 7.59 20.51
N ARG A 30 -0.69 6.70 21.45
CA ARG A 30 0.16 5.60 21.88
C ARG A 30 0.06 4.49 20.85
N VAL A 31 1.16 4.21 20.17
CA VAL A 31 1.22 3.16 19.14
C VAL A 31 1.04 1.78 19.78
N LYS A 32 0.18 0.95 19.20
CA LYS A 32 -0.07 -0.42 19.63
C LYS A 32 0.37 -1.45 18.61
N ALA A 33 0.28 -1.11 17.33
CA ALA A 33 0.76 -1.93 16.23
C ALA A 33 1.26 -1.03 15.10
N ALA A 34 2.34 -1.43 14.45
CA ALA A 34 2.89 -0.77 13.27
C ALA A 34 3.38 -1.80 12.25
N GLY A 35 3.00 -1.63 10.98
CA GLY A 35 3.47 -2.40 9.86
C GLY A 35 4.78 -1.85 9.30
N ILE A 36 5.54 -2.70 8.61
CA ILE A 36 6.75 -2.32 7.88
C ILE A 36 6.42 -2.33 6.39
N CYS A 37 6.33 -1.15 5.80
CA CYS A 37 6.13 -1.00 4.36
C CYS A 37 7.40 -1.38 3.59
N GLY A 38 7.22 -1.95 2.40
CA GLY A 38 8.34 -2.20 1.48
C GLY A 38 9.16 -0.95 1.15
N SER A 39 8.57 0.24 1.25
CA SER A 39 9.24 1.53 1.04
C SER A 39 10.16 1.97 2.21
N ASP A 40 9.98 1.42 3.39
CA ASP A 40 10.80 1.74 4.56
C ASP A 40 12.22 1.17 4.42
N ILE A 41 12.36 0.02 3.76
CA ILE A 41 13.65 -0.64 3.55
C ILE A 41 14.62 0.23 2.71
N PRO A 42 14.27 0.66 1.47
CA PRO A 42 15.13 1.56 0.72
C PRO A 42 15.31 2.91 1.43
N ARG A 43 14.31 3.44 2.12
CA ARG A 43 14.43 4.68 2.90
C ARG A 43 15.49 4.55 4.00
N ALA A 44 15.50 3.43 4.71
CA ALA A 44 16.48 3.22 5.78
C ALA A 44 17.89 2.94 5.24
N TYR A 45 18.05 2.19 4.13
CA TYR A 45 19.33 1.60 3.77
C TYR A 45 19.89 1.99 2.39
N ARG A 46 19.16 2.76 1.56
CA ARG A 46 19.58 3.07 0.18
C ARG A 46 19.38 4.52 -0.24
N THR A 47 18.18 5.04 -0.10
CA THR A 47 17.80 6.37 -0.64
C THR A 47 17.76 7.47 0.41
N GLY A 48 17.64 7.10 1.69
CA GLY A 48 17.44 8.06 2.78
C GLY A 48 16.00 8.56 2.90
N ALA A 49 15.78 9.37 3.92
CA ALA A 49 14.53 10.12 4.14
C ALA A 49 14.64 11.53 3.56
N TYR A 50 13.52 12.24 3.46
CA TYR A 50 13.49 13.66 3.04
C TYR A 50 14.26 14.59 4.00
N SER A 51 14.33 14.19 5.28
CA SER A 51 15.12 14.86 6.32
C SER A 51 15.60 13.84 7.35
N HIS A 52 16.69 14.16 8.05
CA HIS A 52 17.22 13.37 9.17
C HIS A 52 17.47 14.30 10.36
N PRO A 53 17.32 13.83 11.62
CA PRO A 53 16.80 12.52 11.98
C PRO A 53 15.29 12.38 11.70
N LEU A 54 14.81 11.14 11.49
CA LEU A 54 13.40 10.85 11.28
C LEU A 54 13.01 9.52 11.94
N ILE A 55 11.87 9.49 12.62
CA ILE A 55 11.21 8.25 13.02
C ILE A 55 10.32 7.83 11.86
N ILE A 56 10.62 6.70 11.21
CA ILE A 56 9.83 6.17 10.09
C ILE A 56 8.65 5.32 10.57
N GLY A 57 7.89 4.72 9.63
CA GLY A 57 6.70 3.90 9.91
C GLY A 57 5.40 4.68 9.72
N HIS A 58 4.61 4.26 8.76
CA HIS A 58 3.37 4.96 8.33
C HIS A 58 2.14 4.07 8.32
N GLU A 59 2.28 2.78 8.56
CA GLU A 59 1.21 1.79 8.67
C GLU A 59 0.97 1.51 10.16
N PHE A 60 0.02 2.18 10.83
CA PHE A 60 -0.09 2.00 12.27
C PHE A 60 -1.47 2.27 12.86
N ALA A 61 -1.67 1.74 14.04
CA ALA A 61 -2.83 1.95 14.87
C ALA A 61 -2.44 2.12 16.35
N GLY A 62 -3.31 2.75 17.11
CA GLY A 62 -3.05 2.97 18.53
C GLY A 62 -4.26 3.52 19.30
N GLU A 63 -3.97 4.10 20.44
CA GLU A 63 -4.93 4.71 21.36
C GLU A 63 -4.60 6.19 21.55
N VAL A 64 -5.58 7.06 21.46
CA VAL A 64 -5.41 8.49 21.76
C VAL A 64 -5.25 8.66 23.27
N VAL A 65 -4.08 9.16 23.70
CA VAL A 65 -3.76 9.34 25.12
C VAL A 65 -3.75 10.80 25.58
N LYS A 66 -3.73 11.75 24.64
CA LYS A 66 -3.82 13.18 24.91
C LYS A 66 -4.42 13.90 23.71
N VAL A 67 -5.22 14.93 23.94
CA VAL A 67 -5.80 15.79 22.91
C VAL A 67 -5.26 17.21 23.07
N GLY A 68 -5.06 17.91 21.93
CA GLY A 68 -4.62 19.28 21.88
C GLY A 68 -5.76 20.28 21.87
N GLU A 69 -5.42 21.56 21.92
CA GLU A 69 -6.38 22.63 21.82
C GLU A 69 -7.16 22.54 20.49
N GLY A 70 -8.47 22.76 20.53
CA GLY A 70 -9.35 22.76 19.36
C GLY A 70 -9.74 21.36 18.87
N VAL A 71 -9.20 20.27 19.45
CA VAL A 71 -9.58 18.89 19.14
C VAL A 71 -10.79 18.46 19.96
N ASN A 72 -11.67 17.67 19.36
CA ASN A 72 -12.81 17.07 20.08
C ASN A 72 -12.32 16.15 21.20
N ASN A 73 -12.67 16.45 22.45
CA ASN A 73 -12.30 15.62 23.61
C ASN A 73 -12.84 14.19 23.54
N GLY A 74 -13.86 13.92 22.74
CA GLY A 74 -14.40 12.58 22.50
C GLY A 74 -13.39 11.61 21.88
N TRP A 75 -12.26 12.09 21.38
CA TRP A 75 -11.16 11.25 20.89
C TRP A 75 -10.32 10.64 22.03
N LEU A 76 -10.31 11.21 23.20
CA LEU A 76 -9.51 10.70 24.31
C LEU A 76 -9.91 9.23 24.63
N HIS A 77 -8.91 8.37 24.74
CA HIS A 77 -9.02 6.91 24.93
C HIS A 77 -9.65 6.12 23.76
N LYS A 78 -9.94 6.78 22.63
CA LYS A 78 -10.41 6.06 21.44
C LYS A 78 -9.27 5.25 20.80
N ARG A 79 -9.66 4.07 20.31
CA ARG A 79 -8.84 3.21 19.46
C ARG A 79 -8.92 3.75 18.03
N VAL A 80 -7.76 3.99 17.42
CA VAL A 80 -7.69 4.63 16.10
C VAL A 80 -6.72 3.92 15.16
N GLY A 81 -7.12 3.79 13.90
CA GLY A 81 -6.23 3.61 12.77
C GLY A 81 -5.86 4.97 12.20
N ILE A 82 -4.76 5.05 11.48
CA ILE A 82 -4.23 6.33 11.03
C ILE A 82 -4.15 6.39 9.50
N PHE A 83 -4.70 7.47 8.93
CA PHE A 83 -4.46 7.86 7.56
C PHE A 83 -3.19 8.74 7.51
N PRO A 84 -2.05 8.27 6.99
CA PRO A 84 -0.77 8.94 7.22
C PRO A 84 -0.54 10.19 6.36
N LEU A 85 -1.30 10.38 5.26
CA LEU A 85 -1.19 11.57 4.42
C LEU A 85 -1.78 12.79 5.13
N ILE A 86 -1.01 13.86 5.24
CA ILE A 86 -1.44 15.15 5.80
C ILE A 86 -1.53 16.15 4.64
N PRO A 87 -2.72 16.37 4.04
CA PRO A 87 -2.89 17.30 2.93
C PRO A 87 -2.81 18.75 3.39
N CYS A 88 -2.42 19.65 2.50
CA CYS A 88 -2.32 21.08 2.83
C CYS A 88 -3.68 21.80 2.98
N MET A 89 -4.78 21.16 2.64
CA MET A 89 -6.18 21.64 2.68
C MET A 89 -6.50 22.87 1.82
N LYS A 90 -5.54 23.47 1.14
CA LYS A 90 -5.70 24.77 0.42
C LYS A 90 -5.36 24.72 -1.08
N CYS A 91 -4.65 23.71 -1.57
CA CYS A 91 -4.36 23.61 -3.01
C CYS A 91 -5.60 23.19 -3.83
N PRO A 92 -5.59 23.40 -5.16
CA PRO A 92 -6.74 23.05 -6.01
C PRO A 92 -7.19 21.60 -5.89
N GLN A 93 -6.26 20.66 -5.68
CA GLN A 93 -6.55 19.25 -5.50
C GLN A 93 -7.28 19.00 -4.17
N CYS A 94 -6.81 19.63 -3.08
CA CYS A 94 -7.48 19.53 -1.78
C CYS A 94 -8.90 20.11 -1.82
N GLN A 95 -9.10 21.23 -2.53
CA GLN A 95 -10.43 21.82 -2.70
C GLN A 95 -11.40 20.89 -3.45
N LYS A 96 -10.87 20.03 -4.35
CA LYS A 96 -11.62 18.98 -5.05
C LYS A 96 -11.71 17.66 -4.24
N LYS A 97 -11.21 17.63 -2.99
CA LYS A 97 -11.12 16.45 -2.14
C LYS A 97 -10.26 15.31 -2.73
N GLN A 98 -9.34 15.64 -3.62
CA GLN A 98 -8.33 14.73 -4.19
C GLN A 98 -7.05 14.86 -3.36
N TYR A 99 -7.12 14.42 -2.11
CA TYR A 99 -6.06 14.65 -1.11
C TYR A 99 -4.77 13.92 -1.47
N GLU A 100 -4.86 12.75 -2.09
CA GLU A 100 -3.73 11.97 -2.60
C GLU A 100 -2.93 12.70 -3.68
N MET A 101 -3.54 13.69 -4.35
CA MET A 101 -2.91 14.53 -5.37
C MET A 101 -2.47 15.90 -4.80
N CYS A 102 -2.42 16.06 -3.49
CA CYS A 102 -2.03 17.30 -2.86
C CYS A 102 -0.59 17.69 -3.26
N SER A 103 -0.42 18.89 -3.81
CA SER A 103 0.89 19.39 -4.26
C SER A 103 1.85 19.75 -3.12
N ASN A 104 1.35 19.92 -1.90
CA ASN A 104 2.14 20.29 -0.73
C ASN A 104 1.68 19.51 0.51
N TYR A 105 1.76 18.19 0.42
CA TYR A 105 1.40 17.30 1.52
C TYR A 105 2.57 17.06 2.47
N ASN A 106 2.24 16.73 3.71
CA ASN A 106 3.13 16.07 4.64
C ASN A 106 2.69 14.59 4.80
N TYR A 107 3.53 13.76 5.41
CA TYR A 107 3.24 12.34 5.52
C TYR A 107 3.92 11.77 6.77
N LEU A 108 3.13 11.18 7.66
CA LEU A 108 3.64 10.54 8.87
C LEU A 108 4.56 9.37 8.48
N GLY A 109 5.72 9.29 9.12
CA GLY A 109 6.71 8.23 8.90
C GLY A 109 7.54 8.36 7.62
N SER A 110 7.37 9.44 6.83
CA SER A 110 8.25 9.68 5.69
C SER A 110 8.72 11.14 5.53
N ARG A 111 7.88 12.11 5.85
CA ARG A 111 8.21 13.55 5.84
C ARG A 111 8.15 14.19 7.22
N THR A 112 7.49 13.53 8.16
CA THR A 112 7.45 13.87 9.57
C THR A 112 7.48 12.57 10.37
N ASN A 113 7.77 12.66 11.68
CA ASN A 113 7.90 11.47 12.53
C ASN A 113 6.67 10.57 12.48
N GLY A 114 6.92 9.28 12.41
CA GLY A 114 5.93 8.19 12.31
C GLY A 114 5.95 7.27 13.52
N ALA A 115 5.57 6.03 13.28
CA ALA A 115 5.11 5.10 14.30
C ALA A 115 6.12 4.07 14.79
N PHE A 116 7.38 4.08 14.31
CA PHE A 116 8.37 3.19 14.93
C PHE A 116 8.86 3.79 16.25
N ALA A 117 7.91 4.18 17.11
CA ALA A 117 8.07 4.76 18.43
C ALA A 117 6.86 4.42 19.30
N GLU A 118 6.99 4.64 20.61
CA GLU A 118 5.87 4.40 21.55
C GLU A 118 4.73 5.41 21.36
N TYR A 119 5.04 6.64 20.91
CA TYR A 119 4.04 7.70 20.74
C TYR A 119 4.29 8.48 19.45
N VAL A 120 3.18 8.90 18.81
CA VAL A 120 3.18 9.75 17.61
C VAL A 120 2.19 10.89 17.79
N ARG A 121 2.59 12.11 17.41
CA ARG A 121 1.66 13.23 17.26
C ARG A 121 0.96 13.14 15.91
N VAL A 122 -0.37 13.15 15.91
CA VAL A 122 -1.22 12.95 14.74
C VAL A 122 -2.24 14.08 14.64
N PRO A 123 -2.45 14.75 13.49
CA PRO A 123 -3.55 15.68 13.33
C PRO A 123 -4.91 14.99 13.48
N GLU A 124 -5.91 15.63 14.08
CA GLU A 124 -7.25 15.08 14.28
C GLU A 124 -7.86 14.53 13.00
N TRP A 125 -7.68 15.24 11.89
CA TRP A 125 -8.20 14.86 10.57
C TRP A 125 -7.71 13.48 10.08
N ASN A 126 -6.56 13.02 10.57
CA ASN A 126 -5.94 11.76 10.18
C ASN A 126 -6.43 10.55 10.99
N LEU A 127 -7.32 10.76 11.97
CA LEU A 127 -7.83 9.71 12.85
C LEU A 127 -9.01 8.98 12.21
N ILE A 128 -9.00 7.66 12.32
CA ILE A 128 -10.09 6.76 11.93
C ILE A 128 -10.48 5.96 13.17
N GLU A 129 -11.68 6.20 13.74
CA GLU A 129 -12.18 5.43 14.88
C GLU A 129 -12.36 3.97 14.49
N LEU A 130 -11.87 3.05 15.35
CA LEU A 130 -11.93 1.62 15.09
C LEU A 130 -13.17 1.00 15.72
N PRO A 131 -13.89 0.11 14.99
CA PRO A 131 -14.87 -0.77 15.61
C PRO A 131 -14.25 -1.67 16.67
N GLU A 132 -15.03 -2.06 17.70
CA GLU A 132 -14.54 -2.87 18.80
C GLU A 132 -13.91 -4.21 18.36
N LEU A 133 -14.45 -4.82 17.32
CA LEU A 133 -14.00 -6.12 16.81
C LEU A 133 -12.68 -6.08 16.04
N VAL A 134 -12.23 -4.89 15.60
CA VAL A 134 -10.98 -4.74 14.85
C VAL A 134 -9.80 -4.75 15.81
N THR A 135 -8.83 -5.65 15.61
CA THR A 135 -7.59 -5.66 16.40
C THR A 135 -6.66 -4.51 15.99
N MET A 136 -5.66 -4.21 16.82
CA MET A 136 -4.69 -3.16 16.48
C MET A 136 -3.81 -3.55 15.29
N GLU A 137 -3.48 -4.84 15.17
CA GLU A 137 -2.72 -5.39 14.04
C GLU A 137 -3.52 -5.26 12.73
N GLN A 138 -4.81 -5.59 12.76
CA GLN A 138 -5.70 -5.38 11.60
C GLN A 138 -5.83 -3.89 11.25
N ALA A 139 -5.93 -3.04 12.25
CA ALA A 139 -6.02 -1.59 12.05
C ALA A 139 -4.73 -0.99 11.50
N ALA A 140 -3.56 -1.51 11.86
CA ALA A 140 -2.29 -1.10 11.26
C ALA A 140 -2.21 -1.42 9.76
N MET A 141 -3.02 -2.37 9.26
CA MET A 141 -3.12 -2.71 7.84
C MET A 141 -4.05 -1.77 7.04
N LEU A 142 -4.71 -0.78 7.65
CA LEU A 142 -5.63 0.13 6.96
C LEU A 142 -4.96 0.88 5.81
N GLU A 143 -3.72 1.31 5.99
CA GLU A 143 -2.98 2.04 4.95
C GLU A 143 -2.75 1.15 3.72
N PRO A 144 -2.09 -0.02 3.80
CA PRO A 144 -1.91 -0.88 2.63
C PRO A 144 -3.22 -1.42 2.05
N MET A 145 -4.27 -1.66 2.86
CA MET A 145 -5.62 -1.98 2.36
C MET A 145 -6.19 -0.84 1.50
N ALA A 146 -6.01 0.42 1.93
CA ALA A 146 -6.49 1.57 1.18
C ALA A 146 -5.79 1.69 -0.19
N VAL A 147 -4.51 1.34 -0.29
CA VAL A 147 -3.78 1.28 -1.58
C VAL A 147 -4.43 0.26 -2.52
N ALA A 148 -4.75 -0.94 -2.03
CA ALA A 148 -5.41 -1.97 -2.83
C ALA A 148 -6.81 -1.54 -3.28
N VAL A 149 -7.62 -0.96 -2.38
CA VAL A 149 -8.95 -0.42 -2.71
C VAL A 149 -8.85 0.71 -3.74
N HIS A 150 -7.88 1.61 -3.61
CA HIS A 150 -7.66 2.68 -4.58
C HIS A 150 -7.33 2.11 -5.96
N ALA A 151 -6.44 1.13 -6.06
CA ALA A 151 -6.08 0.48 -7.31
C ALA A 151 -7.31 -0.16 -7.99
N ILE A 152 -8.12 -0.90 -7.24
CA ILE A 152 -9.33 -1.55 -7.74
C ILE A 152 -10.34 -0.51 -8.23
N ARG A 153 -10.57 0.57 -7.47
CA ARG A 153 -11.48 1.65 -7.85
C ARG A 153 -11.06 2.39 -9.12
N ARG A 154 -9.77 2.43 -9.44
CA ARG A 154 -9.25 3.06 -10.66
C ARG A 154 -9.59 2.28 -11.91
N VAL A 155 -9.59 0.96 -11.85
CA VAL A 155 -9.86 0.09 -13.01
C VAL A 155 -11.31 -0.41 -13.07
N GLN A 156 -12.01 -0.44 -11.93
CA GLN A 156 -13.42 -0.86 -11.80
C GLN A 156 -13.67 -2.21 -12.48
N PRO A 157 -13.06 -3.30 -11.99
CA PRO A 157 -13.22 -4.60 -12.60
C PRO A 157 -14.64 -5.13 -12.44
N HIS A 158 -15.13 -5.88 -13.42
CA HIS A 158 -16.39 -6.58 -13.37
C HIS A 158 -16.20 -8.06 -12.98
N SER A 159 -17.23 -8.68 -12.40
CA SER A 159 -17.18 -10.07 -11.89
C SER A 159 -16.81 -11.12 -12.94
N GLU A 160 -17.15 -10.88 -14.19
CA GLU A 160 -16.94 -11.80 -15.32
C GLU A 160 -15.56 -11.65 -15.98
N GLU A 161 -14.85 -10.53 -15.71
CA GLU A 161 -13.59 -10.22 -16.35
C GLU A 161 -12.48 -11.20 -15.95
N GLN A 162 -11.52 -11.42 -16.83
CA GLN A 162 -10.28 -12.14 -16.57
C GLN A 162 -9.30 -11.19 -15.87
N ILE A 163 -9.00 -11.42 -14.61
CA ILE A 163 -8.22 -10.48 -13.78
C ILE A 163 -6.92 -11.14 -13.34
N ALA A 164 -5.80 -10.55 -13.69
CA ALA A 164 -4.47 -11.03 -13.32
C ALA A 164 -3.83 -10.13 -12.24
N VAL A 165 -3.23 -10.74 -11.22
CA VAL A 165 -2.49 -10.04 -10.15
C VAL A 165 -1.09 -10.61 -10.07
N CYS A 166 -0.08 -9.81 -10.41
CA CYS A 166 1.32 -10.19 -10.32
C CYS A 166 2.00 -9.55 -9.12
N GLY A 167 2.61 -10.39 -8.26
CA GLY A 167 3.27 -9.94 -7.03
C GLY A 167 2.36 -10.00 -5.81
N LEU A 168 2.47 -11.11 -5.08
CA LEU A 168 1.65 -11.39 -3.89
C LEU A 168 2.39 -11.01 -2.60
N GLY A 169 2.86 -9.76 -2.54
CA GLY A 169 3.16 -9.07 -1.28
C GLY A 169 1.86 -8.61 -0.60
N THR A 170 1.98 -7.81 0.45
CA THR A 170 0.83 -7.30 1.22
C THR A 170 -0.25 -6.69 0.33
N ILE A 171 0.14 -5.79 -0.58
CA ILE A 171 -0.81 -5.10 -1.47
C ILE A 171 -1.47 -6.09 -2.45
N GLY A 172 -0.69 -6.96 -3.11
CA GLY A 172 -1.24 -7.92 -4.07
C GLY A 172 -2.19 -8.94 -3.43
N LEU A 173 -1.90 -9.39 -2.20
CA LEU A 173 -2.82 -10.25 -1.44
C LEU A 173 -4.13 -9.51 -1.09
N PHE A 174 -4.08 -8.24 -0.71
CA PHE A 174 -5.29 -7.45 -0.49
C PHE A 174 -6.07 -7.23 -1.79
N VAL A 175 -5.40 -6.97 -2.91
CA VAL A 175 -6.09 -6.87 -4.22
C VAL A 175 -6.84 -8.17 -4.52
N VAL A 176 -6.18 -9.32 -4.38
CA VAL A 176 -6.83 -10.63 -4.59
C VAL A 176 -8.01 -10.83 -3.65
N MET A 177 -7.82 -10.57 -2.35
CA MET A 177 -8.87 -10.72 -1.34
C MET A 177 -10.11 -9.88 -1.68
N PHE A 178 -9.92 -8.60 -1.98
CA PHE A 178 -11.04 -7.71 -2.32
C PHE A 178 -11.70 -8.07 -3.64
N LEU A 179 -10.96 -8.51 -4.67
CA LEU A 179 -11.55 -8.99 -5.92
C LEU A 179 -12.46 -10.21 -5.69
N LEU A 180 -12.02 -11.17 -4.87
CA LEU A 180 -12.82 -12.34 -4.53
C LEU A 180 -14.08 -11.95 -3.73
N GLU A 181 -13.97 -11.05 -2.75
CA GLU A 181 -15.09 -10.51 -1.98
C GLU A 181 -16.09 -9.72 -2.85
N MET A 182 -15.63 -9.08 -3.91
CA MET A 182 -16.48 -8.42 -4.92
C MET A 182 -17.18 -9.41 -5.86
N GLY A 183 -16.91 -10.71 -5.73
CA GLY A 183 -17.48 -11.76 -6.55
C GLY A 183 -16.81 -11.98 -7.90
N CYS A 184 -15.57 -11.50 -8.10
CA CYS A 184 -14.80 -11.77 -9.31
C CYS A 184 -14.45 -13.27 -9.39
N GLN A 185 -14.86 -13.91 -10.51
CA GLN A 185 -14.78 -15.37 -10.65
C GLN A 185 -13.47 -15.85 -11.25
N ASN A 186 -12.84 -15.04 -12.10
CA ASN A 186 -11.67 -15.38 -12.90
C ASN A 186 -10.44 -14.59 -12.44
N VAL A 187 -9.99 -14.82 -11.20
CA VAL A 187 -8.81 -14.17 -10.63
C VAL A 187 -7.61 -15.11 -10.76
N TYR A 188 -6.56 -14.64 -11.43
CA TYR A 188 -5.28 -15.31 -11.64
C TYR A 188 -4.20 -14.61 -10.86
N ALA A 189 -3.43 -15.34 -10.08
CA ALA A 189 -2.42 -14.78 -9.20
C ALA A 189 -1.03 -15.34 -9.50
N ALA A 190 0.01 -14.50 -9.44
CA ALA A 190 1.37 -14.89 -9.66
C ALA A 190 2.31 -14.49 -8.52
N GLY A 191 3.13 -15.45 -8.07
CA GLY A 191 4.11 -15.26 -7.01
C GLY A 191 5.34 -16.15 -7.19
N ASN A 192 6.39 -15.90 -6.39
CA ASN A 192 7.64 -16.63 -6.45
C ASN A 192 8.11 -17.20 -5.10
N LYS A 193 7.19 -17.31 -4.13
CA LYS A 193 7.49 -17.84 -2.80
C LYS A 193 6.38 -18.77 -2.34
N ASP A 194 6.75 -19.84 -1.67
CA ASP A 194 5.80 -20.87 -1.23
C ASP A 194 4.73 -20.30 -0.27
N PHE A 195 5.12 -19.40 0.63
CA PHE A 195 4.15 -18.76 1.52
C PHE A 195 3.13 -17.88 0.76
N GLN A 196 3.51 -17.23 -0.36
CA GLN A 196 2.59 -16.47 -1.20
C GLN A 196 1.54 -17.35 -1.83
N LYS A 197 1.95 -18.53 -2.30
CA LYS A 197 1.04 -19.56 -2.81
C LYS A 197 0.05 -20.01 -1.74
N SER A 198 0.57 -20.39 -0.56
CA SER A 198 -0.28 -20.83 0.57
C SER A 198 -1.26 -19.72 1.01
N MET A 199 -0.81 -18.47 1.07
CA MET A 199 -1.69 -17.35 1.41
C MET A 199 -2.76 -17.11 0.34
N ALA A 200 -2.41 -17.16 -0.95
CA ALA A 200 -3.37 -17.00 -2.05
C ALA A 200 -4.43 -18.12 -2.03
N GLU A 201 -4.03 -19.37 -1.80
CA GLU A 201 -4.96 -20.50 -1.65
C GLU A 201 -5.89 -20.33 -0.44
N ASN A 202 -5.35 -19.87 0.71
CA ASN A 202 -6.13 -19.64 1.94
C ASN A 202 -7.19 -18.53 1.78
N ILE A 203 -6.95 -17.53 0.95
CA ILE A 203 -7.92 -16.46 0.66
C ILE A 203 -8.86 -16.82 -0.51
N GLY A 204 -8.74 -17.99 -1.12
CA GLY A 204 -9.70 -18.51 -2.09
C GLY A 204 -9.22 -18.61 -3.53
N ILE A 205 -7.96 -18.35 -3.85
CA ILE A 205 -7.41 -18.62 -5.19
C ILE A 205 -7.34 -20.13 -5.41
N LYS A 206 -7.95 -20.60 -6.51
CA LYS A 206 -7.85 -21.99 -6.91
C LYS A 206 -6.41 -22.33 -7.30
N LYS A 207 -5.94 -23.54 -6.99
CA LYS A 207 -4.56 -23.99 -7.30
C LYS A 207 -4.20 -23.81 -8.77
N GLU A 208 -5.13 -24.12 -9.66
CA GLU A 208 -4.98 -23.96 -11.09
C GLU A 208 -4.92 -22.50 -11.58
N ASN A 209 -5.29 -21.54 -10.74
CA ASN A 209 -5.25 -20.11 -11.02
C ASN A 209 -4.03 -19.41 -10.38
N PHE A 210 -3.14 -20.18 -9.78
CA PHE A 210 -1.86 -19.67 -9.27
C PHE A 210 -0.72 -20.06 -10.23
N CYS A 211 0.06 -19.05 -10.63
CA CYS A 211 1.27 -19.22 -11.43
C CYS A 211 2.50 -19.04 -10.54
N ASP A 212 3.35 -20.08 -10.47
CA ASP A 212 4.68 -19.96 -9.89
C ASP A 212 5.64 -19.42 -10.94
N ILE A 213 6.04 -18.17 -10.80
CA ILE A 213 6.91 -17.51 -11.80
C ILE A 213 8.39 -17.90 -11.67
N ARG A 214 8.74 -18.84 -10.79
CA ARG A 214 10.06 -19.48 -10.79
C ARG A 214 10.20 -20.47 -11.93
N ASP A 215 9.09 -21.08 -12.33
CA ASP A 215 9.07 -22.19 -13.28
C ASP A 215 8.43 -21.81 -14.63
N GLN A 216 7.64 -20.72 -14.67
CA GLN A 216 6.82 -20.36 -15.82
C GLN A 216 6.83 -18.85 -16.08
N ASP A 217 6.78 -18.46 -17.36
CA ASP A 217 6.48 -17.10 -17.79
C ASP A 217 4.99 -16.81 -17.56
N PHE A 218 4.69 -15.75 -16.81
CA PHE A 218 3.32 -15.46 -16.40
C PHE A 218 2.44 -15.06 -17.58
N SER A 219 2.95 -14.32 -18.56
CA SER A 219 2.15 -13.90 -19.72
C SER A 219 1.72 -15.09 -20.57
N ASN A 220 2.63 -16.01 -20.86
CA ASN A 220 2.35 -17.23 -21.61
C ASN A 220 1.40 -18.16 -20.85
N TRP A 221 1.64 -18.33 -19.54
CA TRP A 221 0.75 -19.12 -18.69
C TRP A 221 -0.67 -18.54 -18.67
N LEU A 222 -0.81 -17.21 -18.50
CA LEU A 222 -2.08 -16.49 -18.49
C LEU A 222 -2.84 -16.65 -19.83
N LEU A 223 -2.15 -16.47 -20.95
CA LEU A 223 -2.74 -16.66 -22.27
C LEU A 223 -3.25 -18.11 -22.45
N ASN A 224 -2.49 -19.11 -22.02
CA ASN A 224 -2.95 -20.50 -22.05
C ASN A 224 -4.18 -20.75 -21.17
N ARG A 225 -4.23 -20.13 -19.97
CA ARG A 225 -5.37 -20.24 -19.04
C ARG A 225 -6.64 -19.57 -19.57
N THR A 226 -6.49 -18.50 -20.33
CA THR A 226 -7.60 -17.71 -20.90
C THR A 226 -7.94 -18.11 -22.34
N GLY A 227 -7.44 -19.25 -22.84
CA GLY A 227 -7.67 -19.69 -24.22
C GLY A 227 -7.14 -18.73 -25.29
N GLY A 228 -6.10 -17.97 -24.99
CA GLY A 228 -5.48 -16.98 -25.87
C GLY A 228 -6.08 -15.57 -25.75
N ALA A 229 -7.15 -15.38 -24.98
CA ALA A 229 -7.82 -14.08 -24.86
C ALA A 229 -6.97 -13.04 -24.08
N GLY A 230 -6.24 -13.46 -23.04
CA GLY A 230 -5.52 -12.58 -22.13
C GLY A 230 -6.41 -12.04 -20.98
N ALA A 231 -5.85 -11.18 -20.14
CA ALA A 231 -6.56 -10.57 -19.03
C ALA A 231 -7.23 -9.25 -19.44
N ASP A 232 -8.46 -9.03 -18.99
CA ASP A 232 -9.15 -7.75 -19.11
C ASP A 232 -8.55 -6.69 -18.17
N VAL A 233 -8.08 -7.14 -17.00
CA VAL A 233 -7.39 -6.29 -16.01
C VAL A 233 -6.14 -6.99 -15.51
N PHE A 234 -5.02 -6.26 -15.52
CA PHE A 234 -3.74 -6.74 -14.96
C PHE A 234 -3.26 -5.77 -13.87
N PHE A 235 -3.08 -6.28 -12.65
CA PHE A 235 -2.46 -5.55 -11.55
C PHE A 235 -0.98 -5.91 -11.44
N ASP A 236 -0.10 -4.93 -11.64
CA ASP A 236 1.32 -5.03 -11.30
C ASP A 236 1.56 -4.52 -9.88
N CYS A 237 1.76 -5.44 -8.94
CA CYS A 237 2.10 -5.14 -7.55
C CYS A 237 3.60 -5.32 -7.24
N VAL A 238 4.45 -5.36 -8.26
CA VAL A 238 5.90 -5.55 -8.16
C VAL A 238 6.69 -4.31 -8.53
N GLY A 239 6.34 -3.65 -9.65
CA GLY A 239 7.04 -2.48 -10.18
C GLY A 239 8.38 -2.81 -10.86
N LYS A 240 8.54 -3.99 -11.44
CA LYS A 240 9.72 -4.36 -12.23
C LYS A 240 9.41 -4.31 -13.71
N ASN A 241 10.42 -3.91 -14.50
CA ASN A 241 10.28 -3.79 -15.94
C ASN A 241 9.80 -5.09 -16.60
N GLU A 242 10.31 -6.23 -16.15
CA GLU A 242 9.91 -7.56 -16.64
C GLU A 242 8.42 -7.84 -16.38
N VAL A 243 7.90 -7.46 -15.20
CA VAL A 243 6.50 -7.66 -14.85
C VAL A 243 5.59 -6.76 -15.67
N ILE A 244 6.00 -5.50 -15.90
CA ILE A 244 5.28 -4.58 -16.78
C ILE A 244 5.20 -5.14 -18.19
N LYS A 245 6.32 -5.66 -18.74
CA LYS A 245 6.35 -6.29 -20.06
C LYS A 245 5.44 -7.52 -20.14
N GLN A 246 5.50 -8.39 -19.14
CA GLN A 246 4.60 -9.56 -19.04
C GLN A 246 3.13 -9.16 -18.95
N GLY A 247 2.83 -8.10 -18.18
CA GLY A 247 1.47 -7.55 -18.10
C GLY A 247 0.96 -7.10 -19.47
N ILE A 248 1.75 -6.30 -20.21
CA ILE A 248 1.40 -5.86 -21.54
C ILE A 248 1.20 -7.04 -22.51
N LEU A 249 2.05 -8.08 -22.43
CA LEU A 249 1.94 -9.29 -23.28
C LEU A 249 0.70 -10.10 -22.92
N GLY A 250 0.36 -10.20 -21.64
CA GLY A 250 -0.77 -10.98 -21.14
C GLY A 250 -2.13 -10.29 -21.20
N LEU A 251 -2.19 -8.97 -21.54
CA LEU A 251 -3.46 -8.25 -21.65
C LEU A 251 -4.27 -8.67 -22.89
N ALA A 252 -5.59 -8.74 -22.71
CA ALA A 252 -6.56 -8.80 -23.79
C ALA A 252 -6.60 -7.47 -24.58
N PRO A 253 -7.13 -7.46 -25.83
CA PRO A 253 -7.42 -6.21 -26.53
C PRO A 253 -8.34 -5.31 -25.69
N LYS A 254 -8.00 -4.02 -25.54
CA LYS A 254 -8.64 -3.04 -24.64
C LYS A 254 -8.52 -3.35 -23.15
N GLY A 255 -7.72 -4.34 -22.76
CA GLY A 255 -7.43 -4.64 -21.36
C GLY A 255 -6.76 -3.45 -20.65
N LYS A 256 -6.95 -3.38 -19.34
CA LYS A 256 -6.44 -2.30 -18.48
C LYS A 256 -5.27 -2.81 -17.65
N MET A 257 -4.19 -2.05 -17.57
CA MET A 257 -3.09 -2.34 -16.67
C MET A 257 -3.05 -1.34 -15.51
N MET A 258 -3.10 -1.84 -14.28
CA MET A 258 -2.95 -1.03 -13.07
C MET A 258 -1.55 -1.21 -12.49
N LEU A 259 -0.75 -0.16 -12.58
CA LEU A 259 0.59 -0.12 -11.99
C LEU A 259 0.47 0.31 -10.52
N VAL A 260 0.72 -0.61 -9.61
CA VAL A 260 0.68 -0.41 -8.16
C VAL A 260 2.09 -0.45 -7.57
N GLY A 261 2.93 -1.34 -8.11
CA GLY A 261 4.33 -1.46 -7.71
C GLY A 261 5.12 -0.20 -8.07
N ASN A 262 5.93 0.31 -7.13
CA ASN A 262 6.80 1.46 -7.39
C ASN A 262 8.10 0.99 -8.08
N PRO A 263 8.39 1.41 -9.32
CA PRO A 263 9.59 0.98 -10.02
C PRO A 263 10.85 1.55 -9.34
N ALA A 264 11.86 0.70 -9.19
CA ALA A 264 13.16 1.08 -8.63
C ALA A 264 14.16 1.60 -9.70
N SER A 265 13.80 1.51 -10.99
CA SER A 265 14.60 1.94 -12.15
C SER A 265 13.68 2.45 -13.25
N ASP A 266 14.27 3.02 -14.27
CA ASP A 266 13.54 3.46 -15.48
C ASP A 266 12.80 2.28 -16.14
N ILE A 267 11.64 2.58 -16.73
CA ILE A 267 10.85 1.61 -17.47
C ILE A 267 11.21 1.72 -18.96
N GLU A 268 11.72 0.62 -19.51
CA GLU A 268 12.08 0.52 -20.90
C GLU A 268 11.14 -0.43 -21.63
N LEU A 269 10.50 0.04 -22.70
CA LEU A 269 9.60 -0.74 -23.52
C LEU A 269 10.13 -0.83 -24.95
N GLU A 270 10.22 -2.03 -25.48
CA GLU A 270 10.53 -2.27 -26.89
C GLU A 270 9.38 -1.75 -27.78
N LYS A 271 9.73 -1.30 -28.99
CA LYS A 271 8.77 -0.77 -29.96
C LYS A 271 7.54 -1.67 -30.16
N ASN A 272 7.74 -2.97 -30.19
CA ASN A 272 6.64 -3.93 -30.37
C ASN A 272 5.65 -3.95 -29.20
N LEU A 273 6.14 -3.81 -27.96
CA LEU A 273 5.28 -3.69 -26.77
C LEU A 273 4.53 -2.36 -26.75
N TYR A 274 5.22 -1.27 -27.12
CA TYR A 274 4.58 0.04 -27.25
C TYR A 274 3.41 0.00 -28.25
N TRP A 275 3.59 -0.66 -29.42
CA TRP A 275 2.49 -0.85 -30.38
C TRP A 275 1.32 -1.64 -29.82
N LYS A 276 1.57 -2.60 -28.92
CA LYS A 276 0.50 -3.35 -28.27
C LYS A 276 -0.34 -2.47 -27.32
N ILE A 277 0.27 -1.48 -26.65
CA ILE A 277 -0.42 -0.50 -25.80
C ILE A 277 -1.36 0.41 -26.60
N LEU A 278 -1.05 0.67 -27.87
CA LEU A 278 -1.84 1.55 -28.75
C LEU A 278 -3.11 0.88 -29.32
N ARG A 279 -3.33 -0.41 -29.07
CA ARG A 279 -4.45 -1.19 -29.60
C ARG A 279 -5.37 -1.65 -28.49
#